data_fa00a3bd6d93305a728efda7e4c9186e
#
_entry.id   fa00a3bd6d93305a728efda7e4c9186e
#
_cell.length_a   1.000
_cell.length_b   1.000
_cell.length_c   1.000
_cell.angle_alpha   90.00
_cell.angle_beta   90.00
_cell.angle_gamma   90.00
#
_symmetry.space_group_name_H-M   'P 1'
#
loop_
_entity.id
_entity.type
_entity.pdbx_description
1 polymer ?
#
loop_
_entity_poly.entity_id
_entity_poly.type
_entity_poly.pdbx_seq_one_letter_code
_entity_poly.pdbx_strand_id
1 'polypeptide(L)'
;MREPDEFAVSHLAGAIQLKPDISPEAFARQFKDTLSGKTVVFYCSVGWRSSDLAQRVDSVLVEQGVVASYNLTGGLFQWHNEERPLMSEAGNSTNAIHPYNAFWGSVIDDQSAIQYSPLLSP
;
A
#
# COMPACT_ATOMS: atom_id res chain seq x y z
N MET A 1 -2.70 -0.84 0.89
CA MET A 1 -4.02 -0.40 1.39
C MET A 1 -4.23 1.06 1.06
N ARG A 2 -4.30 1.34 -0.20
CA ARG A 2 -4.48 2.71 -0.68
C ARG A 2 -5.58 2.72 -1.73
N GLU A 3 -6.24 3.86 -1.91
CA GLU A 3 -7.23 4.01 -2.97
C GLU A 3 -6.55 3.91 -4.35
N PRO A 4 -7.31 3.56 -5.42
CA PRO A 4 -6.70 3.39 -6.75
C PRO A 4 -5.92 4.59 -7.26
N ASP A 5 -6.39 5.82 -7.02
CA ASP A 5 -5.68 7.03 -7.46
C ASP A 5 -4.39 7.28 -6.67
N GLU A 6 -4.36 6.91 -5.38
CA GLU A 6 -3.13 6.96 -4.60
C GLU A 6 -2.09 5.97 -5.15
N PHE A 7 -2.53 4.74 -5.40
CA PHE A 7 -1.68 3.67 -5.94
C PHE A 7 -1.14 4.03 -7.34
N ALA A 8 -1.97 4.68 -8.14
CA ALA A 8 -1.58 5.08 -9.50
C ALA A 8 -0.46 6.12 -9.49
N VAL A 9 -0.39 7.00 -8.50
CA VAL A 9 0.71 7.97 -8.38
C VAL A 9 2.01 7.22 -8.08
N SER A 10 2.02 6.39 -7.05
CA SER A 10 3.18 5.55 -6.72
C SER A 10 2.82 4.42 -5.76
N HIS A 11 3.60 3.35 -5.81
CA HIS A 11 3.46 2.18 -4.96
C HIS A 11 4.80 1.44 -4.84
N LEU A 12 4.88 0.50 -3.91
CA LEU A 12 6.04 -0.38 -3.80
C LEU A 12 6.08 -1.34 -4.99
N ALA A 13 7.28 -1.65 -5.48
CA ALA A 13 7.45 -2.58 -6.60
C ALA A 13 6.77 -3.92 -6.31
N GLY A 14 5.96 -4.39 -7.27
CA GLY A 14 5.25 -5.66 -7.15
C GLY A 14 4.05 -5.66 -6.22
N ALA A 15 3.69 -4.51 -5.63
CA ALA A 15 2.55 -4.42 -4.72
C ALA A 15 1.23 -4.66 -5.45
N ILE A 16 0.27 -5.22 -4.71
CA ILE A 16 -1.10 -5.43 -5.18
C ILE A 16 -1.99 -4.38 -4.52
N GLN A 17 -2.73 -3.62 -5.33
CA GLN A 17 -3.65 -2.61 -4.81
C GLN A 17 -4.87 -3.30 -4.18
N LEU A 18 -5.19 -2.92 -2.95
CA LEU A 18 -6.41 -3.33 -2.25
C LEU A 18 -7.10 -2.10 -1.70
N LYS A 19 -8.42 -2.06 -1.80
CA LYS A 19 -9.20 -1.03 -1.13
C LYS A 19 -9.15 -1.24 0.37
N PRO A 20 -8.97 -0.15 1.17
CA PRO A 20 -8.90 -0.27 2.62
C PRO A 20 -10.12 -0.92 3.27
N ASP A 21 -11.29 -0.82 2.64
CA ASP A 21 -12.56 -1.34 3.15
C ASP A 21 -12.93 -2.73 2.62
N ILE A 22 -12.02 -3.41 1.94
CA ILE A 22 -12.30 -4.76 1.42
C ILE A 22 -12.75 -5.69 2.56
N SER A 23 -13.81 -6.47 2.30
CA SER A 23 -14.29 -7.42 3.30
C SER A 23 -13.38 -8.65 3.42
N PRO A 24 -13.37 -9.33 4.58
CA PRO A 24 -12.62 -10.58 4.71
C PRO A 24 -13.02 -11.63 3.66
N GLU A 25 -14.30 -11.71 3.31
CA GLU A 25 -14.81 -12.65 2.31
C GLU A 25 -14.28 -12.33 0.92
N ALA A 26 -14.28 -11.06 0.53
CA ALA A 26 -13.76 -10.64 -0.76
C ALA A 26 -12.24 -10.84 -0.83
N PHE A 27 -11.53 -10.55 0.25
CA PHE A 27 -10.10 -10.80 0.38
C PHE A 27 -9.80 -12.30 0.20
N ALA A 28 -10.54 -13.16 0.90
CA ALA A 28 -10.36 -14.60 0.81
C ALA A 28 -10.56 -15.12 -0.62
N ARG A 29 -11.56 -14.59 -1.32
CA ARG A 29 -11.82 -14.99 -2.72
C ARG A 29 -10.70 -14.53 -3.66
N GLN A 30 -10.23 -13.30 -3.49
CA GLN A 30 -9.19 -12.72 -4.36
C GLN A 30 -7.88 -13.48 -4.26
N PHE A 31 -7.52 -13.94 -3.08
CA PHE A 31 -6.24 -14.57 -2.82
C PHE A 31 -6.31 -16.09 -2.60
N LYS A 32 -7.43 -16.70 -2.97
CA LYS A 32 -7.59 -18.14 -2.82
C LYS A 32 -6.43 -18.88 -3.51
N ASP A 33 -5.82 -19.80 -2.79
CA ASP A 33 -4.73 -20.65 -3.24
C ASP A 33 -3.43 -19.90 -3.63
N THR A 34 -3.31 -18.63 -3.31
CA THR A 34 -2.11 -17.85 -3.67
C THR A 34 -1.20 -17.50 -2.48
N LEU A 35 -1.72 -17.58 -1.25
CA LEU A 35 -1.00 -17.08 -0.07
C LEU A 35 -0.27 -18.17 0.72
N SER A 36 -0.55 -19.45 0.47
CA SER A 36 0.04 -20.54 1.25
C SER A 36 1.56 -20.51 1.18
N GLY A 37 2.20 -20.57 2.34
CA GLY A 37 3.66 -20.57 2.46
C GLY A 37 4.32 -19.22 2.26
N LYS A 38 3.55 -18.15 2.10
CA LYS A 38 4.08 -16.81 1.83
C LYS A 38 4.10 -15.95 3.08
N THR A 39 4.96 -14.95 3.04
CA THR A 39 4.96 -13.83 3.98
C THR A 39 4.23 -12.66 3.33
N VAL A 40 3.30 -12.04 4.05
CA VAL A 40 2.48 -10.95 3.54
C VAL A 40 2.84 -9.67 4.27
N VAL A 41 3.05 -8.60 3.52
CA VAL A 41 3.31 -7.27 4.09
C VAL A 41 2.19 -6.34 3.65
N PHE A 42 1.52 -5.75 4.63
CA PHE A 42 0.48 -4.74 4.38
C PHE A 42 1.08 -3.34 4.53
N TYR A 43 0.66 -2.42 3.69
CA TYR A 43 1.03 -1.01 3.86
C TYR A 43 -0.06 -0.07 3.38
N CYS A 44 -0.06 1.14 3.93
CA CYS A 44 -0.86 2.25 3.44
C CYS A 44 -0.02 3.54 3.55
N SER A 45 -0.64 4.70 3.66
CA SER A 45 0.11 5.96 3.74
C SER A 45 0.93 6.07 5.03
N VAL A 46 0.30 5.82 6.19
CA VAL A 46 0.95 5.94 7.51
C VAL A 46 0.85 4.67 8.37
N GLY A 47 0.13 3.65 7.92
CA GLY A 47 0.03 2.36 8.61
C GLY A 47 -1.31 2.07 9.28
N TRP A 48 -2.23 3.01 9.39
CA TRP A 48 -3.51 2.82 10.08
C TRP A 48 -4.48 1.94 9.31
N ARG A 49 -4.73 2.26 8.04
CA ARG A 49 -5.64 1.48 7.19
C ARG A 49 -5.14 0.05 7.02
N SER A 50 -3.84 -0.11 6.84
CA SER A 50 -3.23 -1.43 6.66
C SER A 50 -3.26 -2.25 7.93
N SER A 51 -3.04 -1.64 9.09
CA SER A 51 -3.13 -2.32 10.38
C SER A 51 -4.56 -2.81 10.65
N ASP A 52 -5.55 -1.97 10.37
CA ASP A 52 -6.95 -2.32 10.53
C ASP A 52 -7.33 -3.52 9.64
N LEU A 53 -6.95 -3.48 8.37
CA LEU A 53 -7.23 -4.60 7.47
C LEU A 53 -6.50 -5.87 7.89
N ALA A 54 -5.22 -5.76 8.25
CA ALA A 54 -4.46 -6.92 8.69
C ALA A 54 -5.15 -7.64 9.84
N GLN A 55 -5.72 -6.88 10.78
CA GLN A 55 -6.50 -7.46 11.88
C GLN A 55 -7.79 -8.12 11.39
N ARG A 56 -8.53 -7.46 10.48
CA ARG A 56 -9.81 -7.99 9.98
C ARG A 56 -9.63 -9.27 9.18
N VAL A 57 -8.52 -9.46 8.49
CA VAL A 57 -8.28 -10.65 7.66
C VAL A 57 -7.36 -11.68 8.31
N ASP A 58 -6.97 -11.50 9.56
CA ASP A 58 -6.02 -12.37 10.23
C ASP A 58 -6.45 -13.86 10.18
N SER A 59 -7.72 -14.14 10.45
CA SER A 59 -8.22 -15.51 10.39
C SER A 59 -8.14 -16.10 9.00
N VAL A 60 -8.34 -15.29 7.95
CA VAL A 60 -8.20 -15.73 6.56
C VAL A 60 -6.75 -16.09 6.27
N LEU A 61 -5.80 -15.27 6.73
CA LEU A 61 -4.38 -15.54 6.53
C LEU A 61 -3.97 -16.86 7.17
N VAL A 62 -4.42 -17.10 8.40
CA VAL A 62 -4.14 -18.35 9.10
C VAL A 62 -4.72 -19.55 8.36
N GLU A 63 -5.98 -19.47 7.94
CA GLU A 63 -6.65 -20.54 7.21
C GLU A 63 -5.97 -20.87 5.88
N GLN A 64 -5.43 -19.85 5.20
CA GLN A 64 -4.77 -20.04 3.91
C GLN A 64 -3.29 -20.41 4.02
N GLY A 65 -2.78 -20.60 5.25
CA GLY A 65 -1.42 -21.08 5.43
C GLY A 65 -0.32 -20.03 5.26
N VAL A 66 -0.62 -18.78 5.55
CA VAL A 66 0.37 -17.70 5.53
C VAL A 66 1.40 -17.94 6.64
N VAL A 67 2.69 -17.83 6.31
CA VAL A 67 3.77 -18.06 7.27
C VAL A 67 3.87 -16.93 8.29
N ALA A 68 3.77 -15.69 7.83
CA ALA A 68 3.82 -14.50 8.68
C ALA A 68 3.19 -13.33 7.95
N SER A 69 2.68 -12.36 8.72
CA SER A 69 2.16 -11.11 8.18
C SER A 69 2.72 -9.92 8.96
N TYR A 70 2.99 -8.85 8.26
CA TYR A 70 3.58 -7.63 8.82
C TYR A 70 2.84 -6.42 8.29
N ASN A 71 2.89 -5.34 9.06
CA ASN A 71 2.46 -4.01 8.63
C ASN A 71 3.71 -3.13 8.50
N LEU A 72 3.88 -2.47 7.36
CA LEU A 72 5.04 -1.59 7.14
C LEU A 72 4.95 -0.39 8.07
N THR A 73 5.86 -0.33 9.04
CA THR A 73 5.90 0.74 10.05
C THR A 73 6.10 2.11 9.39
N GLY A 74 5.21 3.06 9.75
CA GLY A 74 5.24 4.39 9.16
C GLY A 74 4.67 4.47 7.74
N GLY A 75 4.33 3.33 7.13
CA GLY A 75 3.71 3.25 5.81
C GLY A 75 4.56 3.82 4.69
N LEU A 76 3.89 4.16 3.59
CA LEU A 76 4.56 4.66 2.39
C LEU A 76 5.22 6.02 2.62
N PHE A 77 4.66 6.85 3.50
CA PHE A 77 5.21 8.18 3.76
C PHE A 77 6.59 8.09 4.41
N GLN A 78 6.77 7.22 5.39
CA GLN A 78 8.09 7.00 5.97
C GLN A 78 9.05 6.39 4.96
N TRP A 79 8.59 5.45 4.16
CA TRP A 79 9.38 4.86 3.07
C TRP A 79 9.89 5.94 2.12
N HIS A 80 9.03 6.88 1.75
CA HIS A 80 9.39 8.02 0.90
C HIS A 80 10.37 8.97 1.59
N ASN A 81 10.13 9.28 2.87
CA ASN A 81 11.02 10.15 3.64
C ASN A 81 12.43 9.56 3.79
N GLU A 82 12.54 8.24 3.78
CA GLU A 82 13.82 7.53 3.80
C GLU A 82 14.46 7.40 2.40
N GLU A 83 13.87 8.06 1.40
CA GLU A 83 14.35 8.07 0.01
C GLU A 83 14.42 6.68 -0.62
N ARG A 84 13.53 5.76 -0.21
CA ARG A 84 13.44 4.42 -0.77
C ARG A 84 12.64 4.43 -2.07
N PRO A 85 12.90 3.47 -2.99
CA PRO A 85 12.32 3.51 -4.34
C PRO A 85 10.83 3.25 -4.37
N LEU A 86 10.13 3.98 -5.24
CA LEU A 86 8.72 3.79 -5.56
C LEU A 86 8.55 3.61 -7.07
N MET A 87 7.44 2.98 -7.45
CA MET A 87 7.10 2.73 -8.84
C MET A 87 5.84 3.51 -9.22
N SER A 88 5.83 4.08 -10.41
CA SER A 88 4.64 4.70 -10.99
C SER A 88 3.70 3.64 -11.57
N GLU A 89 2.48 4.06 -11.92
CA GLU A 89 1.52 3.19 -12.61
C GLU A 89 2.09 2.61 -13.91
N ALA A 90 2.92 3.37 -14.60
CA ALA A 90 3.57 2.93 -15.84
C ALA A 90 4.73 1.94 -15.62
N GLY A 91 5.08 1.63 -14.36
CA GLY A 91 6.15 0.71 -14.04
C GLY A 91 7.54 1.32 -14.01
N ASN A 92 7.65 2.64 -13.98
CA ASN A 92 8.92 3.37 -13.90
C ASN A 92 9.18 3.84 -12.46
N SER A 93 10.46 4.00 -12.10
CA SER A 93 10.82 4.60 -10.83
C SER A 93 10.30 6.03 -10.75
N THR A 94 9.79 6.44 -9.59
CA THR A 94 9.25 7.77 -9.38
C THR A 94 9.53 8.25 -7.96
N ASN A 95 9.59 9.57 -7.78
CA ASN A 95 9.64 10.20 -6.46
C ASN A 95 8.27 10.80 -6.08
N ALA A 96 7.28 10.71 -6.96
CA ALA A 96 5.95 11.26 -6.71
C ALA A 96 5.23 10.46 -5.63
N ILE A 97 4.42 11.14 -4.82
CA ILE A 97 3.64 10.50 -3.76
C ILE A 97 2.30 11.21 -3.59
N HIS A 98 1.23 10.43 -3.53
CA HIS A 98 -0.10 10.96 -3.25
C HIS A 98 -0.24 11.15 -1.73
N PRO A 99 -0.62 12.35 -1.26
CA PRO A 99 -0.63 12.64 0.19
C PRO A 99 -1.86 12.09 0.92
N TYR A 100 -2.79 11.44 0.25
CA TYR A 100 -4.11 11.05 0.76
C TYR A 100 -5.00 12.28 0.99
N ASN A 101 -4.55 13.22 1.83
CA ASN A 101 -5.14 14.56 1.96
C ASN A 101 -4.06 15.54 2.45
N ALA A 102 -4.40 16.82 2.51
CA ALA A 102 -3.43 17.85 2.88
C ALA A 102 -2.91 17.70 4.32
N PHE A 103 -3.75 17.23 5.23
CA PHE A 103 -3.35 17.01 6.63
C PHE A 103 -2.24 15.94 6.71
N TRP A 104 -2.47 14.77 6.12
CA TRP A 104 -1.49 13.69 6.15
C TRP A 104 -0.27 13.99 5.28
N GLY A 105 -0.45 14.78 4.22
CA GLY A 105 0.66 15.21 3.36
C GLY A 105 1.71 16.04 4.11
N SER A 106 1.34 16.65 5.24
CA SER A 106 2.28 17.44 6.04
C SER A 106 3.42 16.61 6.64
N VAL A 107 3.27 15.29 6.74
CA VAL A 107 4.34 14.41 7.25
C VAL A 107 5.32 13.96 6.16
N ILE A 108 5.10 14.34 4.92
CA ILE A 108 6.02 14.06 3.81
C ILE A 108 7.09 15.14 3.79
N ASP A 109 8.36 14.74 3.90
CA ASP A 109 9.48 15.69 3.98
C ASP A 109 9.63 16.52 2.70
N ASP A 110 9.61 15.87 1.54
CA ASP A 110 9.72 16.55 0.25
C ASP A 110 8.34 16.95 -0.29
N GLN A 111 7.88 18.14 0.06
CA GLN A 111 6.57 18.63 -0.37
C GLN A 111 6.46 18.81 -1.90
N SER A 112 7.58 18.97 -2.60
CA SER A 112 7.58 19.09 -4.05
C SER A 112 7.23 17.78 -4.77
N ALA A 113 7.33 16.65 -4.07
CA ALA A 113 7.01 15.32 -4.61
C ALA A 113 5.51 15.02 -4.58
N ILE A 114 4.69 15.82 -3.90
CA ILE A 114 3.26 15.56 -3.72
C ILE A 114 2.52 15.71 -5.05
N GLN A 115 1.74 14.68 -5.41
CA GLN A 115 0.87 14.67 -6.58
C GLN A 115 -0.44 13.98 -6.25
N TYR A 116 -1.53 14.49 -6.80
CA TYR A 116 -2.88 13.93 -6.59
C TYR A 116 -3.35 13.04 -7.75
N SER A 117 -2.62 13.01 -8.84
CA SER A 117 -2.92 12.15 -9.98
C SER A 117 -1.62 11.69 -10.64
N PRO A 118 -1.64 10.57 -11.39
CA PRO A 118 -0.45 10.12 -12.09
C PRO A 118 0.01 11.15 -13.09
N LEU A 119 1.33 11.24 -13.30
CA LEU A 119 1.86 12.07 -14.38
C LEU A 119 1.42 11.47 -15.71
N LEU A 120 0.87 12.31 -16.58
CA LEU A 120 0.58 11.92 -17.95
C LEU A 120 1.92 11.82 -18.68
N SER A 121 2.15 10.67 -19.33
CA SER A 121 3.32 10.53 -20.20
C SER A 121 3.23 11.53 -21.35
N PRO A 122 4.31 12.24 -21.67
CA PRO A 122 4.30 13.10 -22.84
C PRO A 122 4.18 12.28 -24.13
#